data_050400a74707c65384a0d339190d58b9
#
_entry.id   050400a74707c65384a0d339190d58b9
#
_cell.length_a   1.000
_cell.length_b   1.000
_cell.length_c   1.000
_cell.angle_alpha   90.00
_cell.angle_beta   90.00
_cell.angle_gamma   90.00
#
_symmetry.space_group_name_H-M   'P 1'
#
loop_
_entity.id
_entity.type
_entity.pdbx_description
1 polymer ?
#
loop_
_entity_poly.entity_id
_entity_poly.type
_entity_poly.pdbx_seq_one_letter_code
_entity_poly.pdbx_strand_id
1 'polypeptide(L)'
;TSVGRAILKEHPGTTGSLGCAISEAVEKAVTTPNCRYVLGSVLNQVLLHQSIIGLESKIAMEKLEEYPDVVIGCAGGGSNLGGLIAPFMQDKLLGKADPRIIAVEPASCPSFTRGKYAYDFCDTGKITPLAKMYTLGSGFIPSSNHAGGLRYHGMSPILSKLYHDGYMEAVSVEQTRVFEAAVEFAKKETILPAPESAHAIRAAMDEALRCKETGEKKTILFGLTGTGYFDMTAYSAYLEGRMTDYIPTDEDLQRGFNGLPKIPGIQE
;
A
#
# COMPACT_ATOMS: atom_id res chain seq x y z
N THR A 1 0.96 22.91 12.09
CA THR A 1 2.42 22.84 12.21
C THR A 1 3.11 23.83 11.26
N SER A 2 4.40 24.10 11.44
CA SER A 2 5.16 24.95 10.51
C SER A 2 5.42 24.22 9.19
N VAL A 3 5.71 22.95 9.27
CA VAL A 3 5.92 22.09 8.08
C VAL A 3 4.62 21.95 7.27
N GLY A 4 3.48 21.74 7.93
CA GLY A 4 2.19 21.67 7.23
C GLY A 4 1.83 22.97 6.51
N ARG A 5 2.11 24.14 7.12
CA ARG A 5 1.93 25.43 6.44
C ARG A 5 2.86 25.61 5.26
N ALA A 6 4.10 25.12 5.33
CA ALA A 6 5.04 25.16 4.22
C ALA A 6 4.54 24.29 3.05
N ILE A 7 4.08 23.07 3.32
CA ILE A 7 3.50 22.17 2.33
C ILE A 7 2.26 22.81 1.66
N LEU A 8 1.34 23.39 2.44
CA LEU A 8 0.16 24.07 1.89
C LEU A 8 0.51 25.29 1.03
N LYS A 9 1.59 25.99 1.35
CA LYS A 9 2.09 27.13 0.54
C LYS A 9 2.70 26.65 -0.77
N GLU A 10 3.43 25.54 -0.75
CA GLU A 10 4.07 24.96 -1.95
C GLU A 10 3.05 24.26 -2.85
N HIS A 11 2.01 23.66 -2.25
CA HIS A 11 0.95 22.92 -2.93
C HIS A 11 -0.43 23.46 -2.58
N PRO A 12 -0.81 24.66 -3.08
CA PRO A 12 -2.12 25.26 -2.80
C PRO A 12 -3.26 24.35 -3.27
N GLY A 13 -4.25 24.12 -2.39
CA GLY A 13 -5.40 23.28 -2.70
C GLY A 13 -5.14 21.76 -2.61
N THR A 14 -3.97 21.34 -2.12
CA THR A 14 -3.70 19.92 -1.90
C THR A 14 -4.69 19.30 -0.91
N THR A 15 -5.10 18.07 -1.18
CA THR A 15 -5.86 17.23 -0.24
C THR A 15 -4.95 16.49 0.76
N GLY A 16 -3.63 16.74 0.68
CA GLY A 16 -2.64 16.08 1.52
C GLY A 16 -2.37 14.63 1.12
N SER A 17 -1.52 13.99 1.90
CA SER A 17 -1.16 12.57 1.78
C SER A 17 -0.69 12.05 3.13
N LEU A 18 -0.44 10.75 3.22
CA LEU A 18 0.18 10.17 4.41
C LEU A 18 1.57 10.80 4.67
N GLY A 19 2.35 11.07 3.63
CA GLY A 19 3.65 11.75 3.75
C GLY A 19 3.54 13.15 4.39
N CYS A 20 2.52 13.93 4.05
CA CYS A 20 2.24 15.22 4.68
C CYS A 20 1.88 15.06 6.16
N ALA A 21 0.99 14.11 6.47
CA ALA A 21 0.57 13.83 7.84
C ALA A 21 1.73 13.35 8.74
N ILE A 22 2.63 12.54 8.19
CA ILE A 22 3.86 12.10 8.89
C ILE A 22 4.71 13.31 9.26
N SER A 23 4.96 14.23 8.31
CA SER A 23 5.73 15.46 8.58
C SER A 23 5.15 16.25 9.75
N GLU A 24 3.84 16.48 9.77
CA GLU A 24 3.18 17.22 10.84
C GLU A 24 3.24 16.50 12.18
N ALA A 25 3.02 15.19 12.19
CA ALA A 25 3.06 14.38 13.39
C ALA A 25 4.48 14.33 14.00
N VAL A 26 5.51 14.18 13.18
CA VAL A 26 6.91 14.20 13.62
C VAL A 26 7.28 15.57 14.17
N GLU A 27 6.96 16.67 13.46
CA GLU A 27 7.20 18.03 13.98
C GLU A 27 6.55 18.21 15.35
N LYS A 28 5.28 17.78 15.49
CA LYS A 28 4.56 17.88 16.76
C LYS A 28 5.24 17.08 17.87
N ALA A 29 5.69 15.86 17.56
CA ALA A 29 6.33 15.00 18.55
C ALA A 29 7.67 15.55 19.03
N VAL A 30 8.50 16.12 18.15
CA VAL A 30 9.81 16.66 18.53
C VAL A 30 9.76 18.03 19.19
N THR A 31 8.69 18.81 18.95
CA THR A 31 8.53 20.16 19.50
C THR A 31 7.66 20.23 20.76
N THR A 32 7.03 19.12 21.16
CA THR A 32 6.13 19.10 22.33
C THR A 32 6.70 18.19 23.41
N PRO A 33 6.97 18.70 24.63
CA PRO A 33 7.43 17.88 25.75
C PRO A 33 6.50 16.68 26.01
N ASN A 34 7.08 15.54 26.34
CA ASN A 34 6.37 14.29 26.63
C ASN A 34 5.49 13.75 25.49
N CYS A 35 5.59 14.30 24.28
CA CYS A 35 4.94 13.77 23.11
C CYS A 35 5.79 12.67 22.47
N ARG A 36 5.12 11.65 21.90
CA ARG A 36 5.76 10.57 21.12
C ARG A 36 4.97 10.36 19.85
N TYR A 37 5.69 10.01 18.79
CA TYR A 37 5.08 9.67 17.49
C TYR A 37 4.93 8.16 17.37
N VAL A 38 3.71 7.70 17.09
CA VAL A 38 3.41 6.31 16.77
C VAL A 38 3.24 6.22 15.27
N LEU A 39 4.30 5.77 14.58
CA LEU A 39 4.28 5.59 13.13
C LEU A 39 3.49 4.33 12.77
N GLY A 40 2.60 4.45 11.78
CA GLY A 40 1.65 3.40 11.39
C GLY A 40 2.04 2.56 10.17
N SER A 41 3.14 2.87 9.45
CA SER A 41 3.49 2.17 8.20
C SER A 41 5.00 2.25 7.93
N VAL A 42 5.49 1.76 6.82
CA VAL A 42 6.86 1.72 6.28
C VAL A 42 7.97 1.17 7.16
N LEU A 43 7.98 1.40 8.47
CA LEU A 43 9.08 1.00 9.35
C LEU A 43 9.02 -0.49 9.73
N ASN A 44 10.19 -1.11 9.84
CA ASN A 44 10.34 -2.54 10.11
C ASN A 44 9.62 -3.01 11.39
N GLN A 45 9.67 -2.20 12.46
CA GLN A 45 8.95 -2.54 13.70
C GLN A 45 7.45 -2.61 13.52
N VAL A 46 6.88 -1.81 12.61
CA VAL A 46 5.43 -1.85 12.32
C VAL A 46 5.09 -3.13 11.55
N LEU A 47 5.89 -3.50 10.56
CA LEU A 47 5.74 -4.78 9.86
C LEU A 47 5.84 -5.95 10.84
N LEU A 48 6.80 -5.90 11.76
CA LEU A 48 6.98 -6.92 12.79
C LEU A 48 5.75 -7.05 13.70
N HIS A 49 5.18 -5.95 14.18
CA HIS A 49 3.94 -5.99 14.97
C HIS A 49 2.77 -6.55 14.17
N GLN A 50 2.65 -6.19 12.90
CA GLN A 50 1.56 -6.68 12.04
C GLN A 50 1.76 -8.13 11.57
N SER A 51 2.93 -8.74 11.78
CA SER A 51 3.17 -10.13 11.41
C SER A 51 2.26 -11.12 12.13
N ILE A 52 1.65 -10.72 13.26
CA ILE A 52 0.62 -11.51 13.94
C ILE A 52 -0.53 -11.91 13.00
N ILE A 53 -0.91 -11.02 12.08
CA ILE A 53 -1.97 -11.30 11.09
C ILE A 53 -1.58 -12.47 10.18
N GLY A 54 -0.35 -12.44 9.66
CA GLY A 54 0.17 -13.53 8.84
C GLY A 54 0.32 -14.85 9.62
N LEU A 55 0.84 -14.77 10.85
CA LEU A 55 1.01 -15.94 11.72
C LEU A 55 -0.33 -16.60 12.03
N GLU A 56 -1.35 -15.83 12.42
CA GLU A 56 -2.69 -16.36 12.68
C GLU A 56 -3.34 -16.89 11.40
N SER A 57 -3.15 -16.21 10.26
CA SER A 57 -3.63 -16.68 8.95
C SER A 57 -3.02 -18.04 8.59
N LYS A 58 -1.70 -18.21 8.80
CA LYS A 58 -1.02 -19.48 8.53
C LYS A 58 -1.56 -20.61 9.41
N ILE A 59 -1.76 -20.34 10.71
CA ILE A 59 -2.36 -21.32 11.64
C ILE A 59 -3.80 -21.68 11.23
N ALA A 60 -4.56 -20.69 10.76
CA ALA A 60 -5.93 -20.96 10.27
C ALA A 60 -5.91 -21.85 9.02
N MET A 61 -5.01 -21.58 8.07
CA MET A 61 -4.83 -22.40 6.87
C MET A 61 -4.42 -23.84 7.22
N GLU A 62 -3.46 -24.01 8.15
CA GLU A 62 -3.04 -25.33 8.63
C GLU A 62 -4.20 -26.14 9.24
N LYS A 63 -5.10 -25.48 9.99
CA LYS A 63 -6.31 -26.13 10.54
C LYS A 63 -7.30 -26.56 9.47
N LEU A 64 -7.28 -25.93 8.31
CA LEU A 64 -8.10 -26.28 7.15
C LEU A 64 -7.40 -27.30 6.24
N GLU A 65 -6.20 -27.75 6.61
CA GLU A 65 -5.33 -28.62 5.79
C GLU A 65 -5.02 -28.00 4.41
N GLU A 66 -4.91 -26.65 4.38
CA GLU A 66 -4.66 -25.88 3.17
C GLU A 66 -3.36 -25.06 3.29
N TYR A 67 -2.76 -24.77 2.15
CA TYR A 67 -1.66 -23.81 2.02
C TYR A 67 -1.94 -22.89 0.82
N PRO A 68 -1.72 -21.56 0.92
CA PRO A 68 -2.05 -20.67 -0.17
C PRO A 68 -1.05 -20.78 -1.33
N ASP A 69 -1.56 -20.96 -2.55
CA ASP A 69 -0.78 -20.82 -3.79
C ASP A 69 -0.50 -19.35 -4.09
N VAL A 70 -1.43 -18.47 -3.68
CA VAL A 70 -1.35 -17.02 -3.91
C VAL A 70 -1.72 -16.27 -2.64
N VAL A 71 -0.88 -15.32 -2.24
CA VAL A 71 -1.12 -14.40 -1.11
C VAL A 71 -1.21 -12.98 -1.64
N ILE A 72 -2.31 -12.28 -1.35
CA ILE A 72 -2.63 -10.97 -1.91
C ILE A 72 -2.89 -9.97 -0.79
N GLY A 73 -2.26 -8.80 -0.84
CA GLY A 73 -2.53 -7.73 0.11
C GLY A 73 -2.43 -6.35 -0.50
N CYS A 74 -3.22 -5.41 0.01
CA CYS A 74 -3.12 -4.01 -0.37
C CYS A 74 -1.84 -3.37 0.18
N ALA A 75 -1.25 -2.46 -0.58
CA ALA A 75 0.03 -1.83 -0.25
C ALA A 75 -0.04 -0.30 -0.44
N GLY A 76 0.05 0.42 0.67
CA GLY A 76 0.39 1.84 0.74
C GLY A 76 1.83 1.98 1.18
N GLY A 77 2.08 2.21 2.49
CA GLY A 77 3.43 2.11 3.06
C GLY A 77 3.93 0.68 3.24
N GLY A 78 3.04 -0.32 3.15
CA GLY A 78 3.38 -1.73 3.08
C GLY A 78 3.28 -2.52 4.38
N SER A 79 2.99 -1.90 5.54
CA SER A 79 2.98 -2.64 6.81
C SER A 79 1.90 -3.73 6.87
N ASN A 80 0.71 -3.45 6.33
CA ASN A 80 -0.37 -4.41 6.25
C ASN A 80 0.02 -5.63 5.40
N LEU A 81 0.51 -5.39 4.18
CA LEU A 81 1.01 -6.45 3.30
C LEU A 81 2.15 -7.22 3.97
N GLY A 82 3.15 -6.51 4.52
CA GLY A 82 4.32 -7.12 5.16
C GLY A 82 3.94 -8.01 6.34
N GLY A 83 2.96 -7.60 7.13
CA GLY A 83 2.43 -8.41 8.23
C GLY A 83 1.76 -9.70 7.75
N LEU A 84 0.89 -9.59 6.75
CA LEU A 84 0.19 -10.74 6.17
C LEU A 84 1.15 -11.76 5.56
N ILE A 85 2.11 -11.30 4.75
CA ILE A 85 2.99 -12.19 4.00
C ILE A 85 4.14 -12.77 4.82
N ALA A 86 4.44 -12.24 6.01
CA ALA A 86 5.65 -12.57 6.78
C ALA A 86 5.94 -14.08 6.88
N PRO A 87 5.02 -14.95 7.36
CA PRO A 87 5.29 -16.38 7.49
C PRO A 87 5.35 -17.10 6.13
N PHE A 88 4.62 -16.66 5.14
CA PHE A 88 4.63 -17.23 3.79
C PHE A 88 5.89 -16.84 3.03
N MET A 89 6.36 -15.61 3.20
CA MET A 89 7.66 -15.17 2.69
C MET A 89 8.82 -15.91 3.37
N GLN A 90 8.72 -16.16 4.67
CA GLN A 90 9.69 -16.98 5.39
C GLN A 90 9.79 -18.38 4.76
N ASP A 91 8.67 -19.03 4.50
CA ASP A 91 8.66 -20.35 3.87
C ASP A 91 9.27 -20.32 2.47
N LYS A 92 8.95 -19.29 1.69
CA LYS A 92 9.51 -19.05 0.35
C LYS A 92 11.03 -18.86 0.40
N LEU A 93 11.53 -18.01 1.29
CA LEU A 93 12.98 -17.76 1.44
C LEU A 93 13.75 -18.98 1.96
N LEU A 94 13.09 -19.85 2.72
CA LEU A 94 13.67 -21.10 3.23
C LEU A 94 13.50 -22.27 2.25
N GLY A 95 12.88 -22.06 1.09
CA GLY A 95 12.62 -23.11 0.10
C GLY A 95 11.63 -24.18 0.55
N LYS A 96 10.79 -23.88 1.55
CA LYS A 96 9.76 -24.81 2.05
C LYS A 96 8.49 -24.80 1.21
N ALA A 97 8.15 -23.65 0.64
CA ALA A 97 7.02 -23.45 -0.25
C ALA A 97 7.31 -22.25 -1.17
N ASP A 98 6.58 -22.13 -2.28
CA ASP A 98 6.77 -21.03 -3.24
C ASP A 98 5.43 -20.36 -3.62
N PRO A 99 4.70 -19.76 -2.66
CA PRO A 99 3.49 -19.04 -2.98
C PRO A 99 3.80 -17.79 -3.81
N ARG A 100 2.94 -17.47 -4.78
CA ARG A 100 2.96 -16.16 -5.43
C ARG A 100 2.47 -15.10 -4.44
N ILE A 101 3.20 -14.00 -4.34
CA ILE A 101 2.85 -12.89 -3.45
C ILE A 101 2.59 -11.65 -4.29
N ILE A 102 1.40 -11.09 -4.16
CA ILE A 102 0.95 -9.96 -4.98
C ILE A 102 0.63 -8.76 -4.08
N ALA A 103 1.39 -7.69 -4.25
CA ALA A 103 1.09 -6.38 -3.71
C ALA A 103 0.09 -5.67 -4.61
N VAL A 104 -0.97 -5.09 -4.03
CA VAL A 104 -1.97 -4.35 -4.79
C VAL A 104 -1.97 -2.90 -4.35
N GLU A 105 -1.65 -2.00 -5.28
CA GLU A 105 -1.58 -0.57 -5.04
C GLU A 105 -2.60 0.22 -5.88
N PRO A 106 -2.98 1.44 -5.47
CA PRO A 106 -3.86 2.27 -6.29
C PRO A 106 -3.14 2.75 -7.56
N ALA A 107 -3.82 2.74 -8.69
CA ALA A 107 -3.30 3.31 -9.94
C ALA A 107 -2.96 4.80 -9.81
N SER A 108 -3.58 5.51 -8.87
CA SER A 108 -3.28 6.91 -8.55
C SER A 108 -2.00 7.12 -7.74
N CYS A 109 -1.42 6.05 -7.17
CA CYS A 109 -0.23 6.09 -6.34
C CYS A 109 0.64 4.83 -6.56
N PRO A 110 1.20 4.63 -7.79
CA PRO A 110 1.80 3.39 -8.24
C PRO A 110 3.28 3.28 -7.83
N SER A 111 3.55 3.20 -6.52
CA SER A 111 4.91 3.26 -5.98
C SER A 111 5.77 2.07 -6.38
N PHE A 112 5.23 0.86 -6.45
CA PHE A 112 5.94 -0.31 -6.95
C PHE A 112 6.01 -0.35 -8.47
N THR A 113 4.86 -0.23 -9.12
CA THR A 113 4.75 -0.50 -10.56
C THR A 113 5.36 0.59 -11.44
N ARG A 114 5.43 1.84 -10.94
CA ARG A 114 5.98 3.00 -11.68
C ARG A 114 6.96 3.84 -10.88
N GLY A 115 7.27 3.47 -9.63
CA GLY A 115 8.25 4.15 -8.79
C GLY A 115 9.69 3.78 -9.13
N LYS A 116 10.64 4.47 -8.48
CA LYS A 116 12.07 4.18 -8.54
C LYS A 116 12.56 3.54 -7.24
N TYR A 117 13.46 2.58 -7.34
CA TYR A 117 14.15 2.01 -6.19
C TYR A 117 15.33 2.89 -5.79
N ALA A 118 15.09 3.86 -4.90
CA ALA A 118 16.03 4.91 -4.56
C ALA A 118 16.00 5.22 -3.05
N TYR A 119 16.97 5.99 -2.58
CA TYR A 119 16.91 6.60 -1.25
C TYR A 119 15.97 7.79 -1.27
N ASP A 120 15.04 7.84 -0.33
CA ASP A 120 14.10 8.94 -0.18
C ASP A 120 13.74 9.16 1.28
N PHE A 121 13.09 10.29 1.58
CA PHE A 121 12.51 10.57 2.89
C PHE A 121 11.18 9.84 3.06
N CYS A 122 10.90 9.41 4.30
CA CYS A 122 9.62 8.78 4.60
C CYS A 122 8.47 9.81 4.72
N ASP A 123 8.74 11.11 4.54
CA ASP A 123 7.78 12.19 4.67
C ASP A 123 7.98 13.31 3.65
N THR A 124 6.89 14.03 3.33
CA THR A 124 6.91 15.12 2.34
C THR A 124 7.74 16.33 2.80
N GLY A 125 7.76 16.63 4.09
CA GLY A 125 8.54 17.73 4.67
C GLY A 125 10.03 17.42 4.85
N LYS A 126 10.49 16.22 4.53
CA LYS A 126 11.89 15.78 4.55
C LYS A 126 12.56 15.91 5.93
N ILE A 127 11.80 15.65 7.00
CA ILE A 127 12.28 15.71 8.38
C ILE A 127 12.56 14.33 8.99
N THR A 128 12.26 13.25 8.27
CA THR A 128 12.58 11.87 8.64
C THR A 128 13.93 11.44 8.06
N PRO A 129 14.56 10.37 8.58
CA PRO A 129 15.75 9.78 7.96
C PRO A 129 15.47 9.24 6.55
N LEU A 130 16.53 9.17 5.74
CA LEU A 130 16.50 8.51 4.43
C LEU A 130 16.35 6.99 4.58
N ALA A 131 15.57 6.39 3.68
CA ALA A 131 15.44 4.95 3.56
C ALA A 131 15.50 4.53 2.09
N LYS A 132 16.10 3.37 1.80
CA LYS A 132 16.10 2.79 0.46
C LYS A 132 14.74 2.14 0.21
N MET A 133 14.00 2.64 -0.77
CA MET A 133 12.61 2.22 -1.02
C MET A 133 12.23 2.35 -2.50
N TYR A 134 11.17 1.69 -2.90
CA TYR A 134 10.43 2.09 -4.10
C TYR A 134 9.63 3.35 -3.77
N THR A 135 9.81 4.41 -4.55
CA THR A 135 9.24 5.73 -4.26
C THR A 135 8.81 6.45 -5.54
N LEU A 136 7.79 7.29 -5.40
CA LEU A 136 7.37 8.29 -6.39
C LEU A 136 8.03 9.66 -6.15
N GLY A 137 8.90 9.75 -5.13
CA GLY A 137 9.50 10.98 -4.63
C GLY A 137 8.70 11.57 -3.45
N SER A 138 9.39 11.98 -2.38
CA SER A 138 8.77 12.53 -1.16
C SER A 138 7.94 13.80 -1.40
N GLY A 139 8.21 14.52 -2.49
CA GLY A 139 7.40 15.66 -2.95
C GLY A 139 6.17 15.27 -3.79
N PHE A 140 5.99 13.99 -4.16
CA PHE A 140 4.82 13.55 -4.89
C PHE A 140 3.61 13.47 -3.95
N ILE A 141 2.57 14.21 -4.25
CA ILE A 141 1.30 14.16 -3.53
C ILE A 141 0.26 13.51 -4.45
N PRO A 142 -0.19 12.29 -4.13
CA PRO A 142 -1.17 11.59 -4.96
C PRO A 142 -2.49 12.36 -5.02
N SER A 143 -3.22 12.22 -6.13
CA SER A 143 -4.58 12.73 -6.26
C SER A 143 -5.47 12.17 -5.14
N SER A 144 -6.57 12.87 -4.84
CA SER A 144 -7.55 12.34 -3.89
C SER A 144 -8.24 11.11 -4.50
N ASN A 145 -8.05 9.96 -3.87
CA ASN A 145 -8.84 8.77 -4.08
C ASN A 145 -9.42 8.32 -2.74
N HIS A 146 -10.41 7.45 -2.79
CA HIS A 146 -11.12 7.00 -1.59
C HIS A 146 -10.45 5.81 -0.88
N ALA A 147 -9.14 5.72 -0.92
CA ALA A 147 -8.32 4.77 -0.16
C ALA A 147 -7.19 5.56 0.51
N GLY A 148 -7.55 6.33 1.53
CA GLY A 148 -6.64 7.27 2.22
C GLY A 148 -5.37 6.60 2.76
N GLY A 149 -5.50 5.37 3.27
CA GLY A 149 -4.38 4.58 3.79
C GLY A 149 -3.38 4.12 2.73
N LEU A 150 -3.72 4.21 1.44
CA LEU A 150 -2.84 3.84 0.33
C LEU A 150 -2.25 5.06 -0.40
N ARG A 151 -2.54 6.29 0.04
CA ARG A 151 -2.04 7.53 -0.56
C ARG A 151 -0.69 7.91 0.03
N TYR A 152 0.34 7.14 -0.32
CA TYR A 152 1.70 7.33 0.18
C TYR A 152 2.74 7.17 -0.94
N HIS A 153 3.72 8.08 -0.99
CA HIS A 153 4.71 8.15 -2.06
C HIS A 153 5.77 7.05 -2.04
N GLY A 154 5.96 6.38 -0.90
CA GLY A 154 7.04 5.41 -0.69
C GLY A 154 6.56 4.07 -0.14
N MET A 155 7.44 3.09 -0.19
CA MET A 155 7.16 1.73 0.23
C MET A 155 8.16 1.28 1.32
N SER A 156 7.74 0.42 2.24
CA SER A 156 8.60 -0.19 3.23
C SER A 156 9.92 -0.69 2.61
N PRO A 157 11.08 -0.40 3.22
CA PRO A 157 12.38 -0.87 2.73
C PRO A 157 12.47 -2.39 2.58
N ILE A 158 11.89 -3.16 3.50
CA ILE A 158 11.87 -4.62 3.42
C ILE A 158 11.09 -5.08 2.20
N LEU A 159 9.87 -4.58 2.01
CA LEU A 159 9.04 -4.97 0.86
C LEU A 159 9.64 -4.48 -0.45
N SER A 160 10.24 -3.29 -0.45
CA SER A 160 10.96 -2.76 -1.61
C SER A 160 12.10 -3.68 -2.02
N LYS A 161 12.87 -4.20 -1.05
CA LYS A 161 13.96 -5.15 -1.32
C LYS A 161 13.41 -6.48 -1.86
N LEU A 162 12.37 -7.03 -1.24
CA LEU A 162 11.74 -8.28 -1.69
C LEU A 162 11.17 -8.18 -3.12
N TYR A 163 10.54 -7.05 -3.44
CA TYR A 163 10.05 -6.78 -4.80
C TYR A 163 11.20 -6.62 -5.79
N HIS A 164 12.24 -5.84 -5.42
CA HIS A 164 13.43 -5.62 -6.25
C HIS A 164 14.18 -6.92 -6.59
N ASP A 165 14.22 -7.85 -5.65
CA ASP A 165 14.87 -9.15 -5.80
C ASP A 165 13.97 -10.21 -6.48
N GLY A 166 12.74 -9.86 -6.85
CA GLY A 166 11.83 -10.75 -7.58
C GLY A 166 11.07 -11.77 -6.71
N TYR A 167 11.06 -11.60 -5.39
CA TYR A 167 10.31 -12.50 -4.50
C TYR A 167 8.81 -12.25 -4.47
N MET A 168 8.35 -11.12 -4.99
CA MET A 168 6.94 -10.74 -5.03
C MET A 168 6.63 -9.93 -6.28
N GLU A 169 5.35 -9.87 -6.63
CA GLU A 169 4.78 -9.12 -7.74
C GLU A 169 4.01 -7.91 -7.24
N ALA A 170 3.75 -6.95 -8.12
CA ALA A 170 2.88 -5.81 -7.81
C ALA A 170 1.94 -5.52 -8.98
N VAL A 171 0.71 -5.12 -8.64
CA VAL A 171 -0.30 -4.67 -9.60
C VAL A 171 -0.93 -3.38 -9.11
N SER A 172 -1.27 -2.48 -10.03
CA SER A 172 -2.00 -1.25 -9.73
C SER A 172 -3.43 -1.34 -10.25
N VAL A 173 -4.39 -0.80 -9.49
CA VAL A 173 -5.82 -0.89 -9.81
C VAL A 173 -6.48 0.48 -9.71
N GLU A 174 -7.31 0.83 -10.71
CA GLU A 174 -8.13 2.03 -10.70
C GLU A 174 -9.23 1.94 -9.64
N GLN A 175 -9.56 3.07 -9.01
CA GLN A 175 -10.53 3.08 -7.91
C GLN A 175 -11.94 2.65 -8.35
N THR A 176 -12.37 2.92 -9.58
CA THR A 176 -13.69 2.47 -10.05
C THR A 176 -13.78 0.93 -10.08
N ARG A 177 -12.71 0.24 -10.51
CA ARG A 177 -12.62 -1.23 -10.46
C ARG A 177 -12.53 -1.76 -9.03
N VAL A 178 -11.88 -1.01 -8.14
CA VAL A 178 -11.82 -1.36 -6.71
C VAL A 178 -13.22 -1.31 -6.09
N PHE A 179 -13.99 -0.25 -6.33
CA PHE A 179 -15.35 -0.12 -5.81
C PHE A 179 -16.34 -1.09 -6.47
N GLU A 180 -16.16 -1.43 -7.74
CA GLU A 180 -16.90 -2.52 -8.40
C GLU A 180 -16.74 -3.83 -7.61
N ALA A 181 -15.49 -4.22 -7.33
CA ALA A 181 -15.18 -5.42 -6.57
C ALA A 181 -15.73 -5.36 -5.13
N ALA A 182 -15.61 -4.19 -4.48
CA ALA A 182 -16.12 -3.98 -3.13
C ALA A 182 -17.64 -4.17 -3.03
N VAL A 183 -18.39 -3.60 -3.98
CA VAL A 183 -19.85 -3.72 -4.04
C VAL A 183 -20.28 -5.16 -4.33
N GLU A 184 -19.61 -5.84 -5.26
CA GLU A 184 -19.89 -7.24 -5.58
C GLU A 184 -19.57 -8.15 -4.39
N PHE A 185 -18.43 -7.93 -3.71
CA PHE A 185 -18.06 -8.67 -2.51
C PHE A 185 -19.09 -8.47 -1.40
N ALA A 186 -19.52 -7.22 -1.15
CA ALA A 186 -20.53 -6.93 -0.13
C ALA A 186 -21.88 -7.64 -0.43
N LYS A 187 -22.27 -7.73 -1.70
CA LYS A 187 -23.49 -8.44 -2.11
C LYS A 187 -23.40 -9.96 -1.91
N LYS A 188 -22.20 -10.55 -2.09
CA LYS A 188 -22.01 -12.01 -2.03
C LYS A 188 -21.67 -12.48 -0.62
N GLU A 189 -20.76 -11.75 0.05
CA GLU A 189 -20.19 -12.15 1.34
C GLU A 189 -20.84 -11.44 2.53
N THR A 190 -21.74 -10.46 2.29
CA THR A 190 -22.41 -9.64 3.32
C THR A 190 -21.46 -8.82 4.20
N ILE A 191 -20.23 -8.60 3.75
CA ILE A 191 -19.21 -7.80 4.40
C ILE A 191 -18.89 -6.58 3.54
N LEU A 192 -19.07 -5.37 4.09
CA LEU A 192 -18.70 -4.14 3.41
C LEU A 192 -17.20 -3.84 3.68
N PRO A 193 -16.32 -4.01 2.68
CA PRO A 193 -14.88 -3.85 2.89
C PRO A 193 -14.49 -2.37 2.90
N ALA A 194 -13.39 -2.03 3.58
CA ALA A 194 -12.73 -0.74 3.37
C ALA A 194 -12.22 -0.64 1.92
N PRO A 195 -12.16 0.56 1.35
CA PRO A 195 -11.59 0.76 0.00
C PRO A 195 -10.17 0.23 -0.15
N GLU A 196 -9.36 0.31 0.91
CA GLU A 196 -8.03 -0.28 0.96
C GLU A 196 -8.06 -1.78 0.74
N SER A 197 -8.90 -2.49 1.51
CA SER A 197 -9.07 -3.95 1.40
C SER A 197 -9.63 -4.38 0.05
N ALA A 198 -10.47 -3.53 -0.54
CA ALA A 198 -11.10 -3.79 -1.83
C ALA A 198 -10.09 -3.86 -2.99
N HIS A 199 -8.90 -3.25 -2.85
CA HIS A 199 -7.79 -3.46 -3.79
C HIS A 199 -7.36 -4.93 -3.81
N ALA A 200 -7.17 -5.54 -2.64
CA ALA A 200 -6.83 -6.97 -2.56
C ALA A 200 -7.97 -7.87 -3.06
N ILE A 201 -9.23 -7.51 -2.77
CA ILE A 201 -10.40 -8.22 -3.29
C ILE A 201 -10.42 -8.20 -4.82
N ARG A 202 -10.18 -7.03 -5.45
CA ARG A 202 -10.15 -6.93 -6.91
C ARG A 202 -9.10 -7.87 -7.52
N ALA A 203 -7.89 -7.85 -6.99
CA ALA A 203 -6.83 -8.73 -7.47
C ALA A 203 -7.13 -10.21 -7.22
N ALA A 204 -7.76 -10.56 -6.09
CA ALA A 204 -8.19 -11.93 -5.80
C ALA A 204 -9.28 -12.39 -6.77
N MET A 205 -10.24 -11.51 -7.13
CA MET A 205 -11.25 -11.81 -8.14
C MET A 205 -10.63 -11.99 -9.52
N ASP A 206 -9.67 -11.15 -9.92
CA ASP A 206 -8.97 -11.27 -11.21
C ASP A 206 -8.18 -12.59 -11.27
N GLU A 207 -7.49 -12.98 -10.18
CA GLU A 207 -6.79 -14.26 -10.10
C GLU A 207 -7.74 -15.46 -10.14
N ALA A 208 -8.89 -15.39 -9.45
CA ALA A 208 -9.91 -16.43 -9.49
C ALA A 208 -10.53 -16.59 -10.89
N LEU A 209 -10.77 -15.49 -11.60
CA LEU A 209 -11.24 -15.50 -12.98
C LEU A 209 -10.20 -16.13 -13.92
N ARG A 210 -8.91 -15.78 -13.74
CA ARG A 210 -7.82 -16.41 -14.48
C ARG A 210 -7.78 -17.93 -14.23
N CYS A 211 -7.90 -18.36 -12.98
CA CYS A 211 -7.94 -19.78 -12.64
C CYS A 211 -9.15 -20.50 -13.30
N LYS A 212 -10.29 -19.82 -13.37
CA LYS A 212 -11.47 -20.36 -14.07
C LYS A 212 -11.22 -20.53 -15.56
N GLU A 213 -10.54 -19.57 -16.20
CA GLU A 213 -10.20 -19.61 -17.64
C GLU A 213 -9.17 -20.71 -17.98
N THR A 214 -8.15 -20.84 -17.11
CA THR A 214 -7.04 -21.81 -17.31
C THR A 214 -7.37 -23.22 -16.82
N GLY A 215 -8.42 -23.38 -16.00
CA GLY A 215 -8.76 -24.64 -15.33
C GLY A 215 -7.85 -24.98 -14.14
N GLU A 216 -6.97 -24.06 -13.72
CA GLU A 216 -6.10 -24.26 -12.57
C GLU A 216 -6.92 -24.25 -11.26
N LYS A 217 -6.55 -25.12 -10.32
CA LYS A 217 -7.06 -25.09 -8.96
C LYS A 217 -6.03 -24.43 -8.07
N LYS A 218 -6.41 -23.34 -7.38
CA LYS A 218 -5.53 -22.60 -6.47
C LYS A 218 -6.26 -22.14 -5.23
N THR A 219 -5.56 -22.19 -4.12
CA THR A 219 -5.98 -21.56 -2.87
C THR A 219 -5.45 -20.14 -2.86
N ILE A 220 -6.36 -19.16 -2.81
CA ILE A 220 -6.04 -17.73 -2.82
C ILE A 220 -6.34 -17.14 -1.44
N LEU A 221 -5.29 -16.69 -0.74
CA LEU A 221 -5.41 -15.96 0.51
C LEU A 221 -5.29 -14.46 0.23
N PHE A 222 -6.25 -13.67 0.68
CA PHE A 222 -6.14 -12.21 0.59
C PHE A 222 -6.43 -11.52 1.92
N GLY A 223 -5.83 -10.35 2.14
CA GLY A 223 -6.04 -9.55 3.35
C GLY A 223 -7.33 -8.75 3.30
N LEU A 224 -8.30 -9.09 4.15
CA LEU A 224 -9.51 -8.30 4.40
C LEU A 224 -9.30 -7.48 5.69
N THR A 225 -8.83 -6.25 5.57
CA THR A 225 -8.16 -5.52 6.65
C THR A 225 -8.96 -4.38 7.28
N GLY A 226 -10.13 -4.05 6.74
CA GLY A 226 -10.92 -2.94 7.28
C GLY A 226 -12.37 -2.99 6.82
N THR A 227 -13.20 -2.23 7.55
CA THR A 227 -14.62 -2.06 7.24
C THR A 227 -14.88 -0.80 6.43
N GLY A 228 -15.81 -0.84 5.49
CA GLY A 228 -16.24 0.28 4.67
C GLY A 228 -17.31 1.18 5.31
N TYR A 229 -17.72 0.92 6.55
CA TYR A 229 -18.79 1.72 7.18
C TYR A 229 -18.44 3.20 7.35
N PHE A 230 -17.17 3.54 7.39
CA PHE A 230 -16.70 4.93 7.44
C PHE A 230 -16.56 5.56 6.05
N ASP A 231 -16.74 4.79 4.97
CA ASP A 231 -16.50 5.19 3.59
C ASP A 231 -17.79 5.26 2.77
N MET A 232 -18.96 5.34 3.43
CA MET A 232 -20.27 5.34 2.76
C MET A 232 -20.42 6.45 1.73
N THR A 233 -19.81 7.61 1.94
CA THR A 233 -19.79 8.70 0.95
C THR A 233 -19.11 8.28 -0.35
N ALA A 234 -18.02 7.52 -0.26
CA ALA A 234 -17.30 7.01 -1.42
C ALA A 234 -18.13 5.92 -2.15
N TYR A 235 -18.77 5.04 -1.40
CA TYR A 235 -19.69 4.05 -1.98
C TYR A 235 -20.87 4.71 -2.69
N SER A 236 -21.48 5.74 -2.10
CA SER A 236 -22.53 6.53 -2.78
C SER A 236 -22.03 7.19 -4.04
N ALA A 237 -20.84 7.79 -4.01
CA ALA A 237 -20.24 8.40 -5.18
C ALA A 237 -20.02 7.41 -6.33
N TYR A 238 -19.59 6.19 -6.01
CA TYR A 238 -19.45 5.10 -6.98
C TYR A 238 -20.81 4.68 -7.56
N LEU A 239 -21.80 4.39 -6.70
CA LEU A 239 -23.13 3.94 -7.12
C LEU A 239 -23.90 4.99 -7.95
N GLU A 240 -23.63 6.28 -7.72
CA GLU A 240 -24.18 7.39 -8.46
C GLU A 240 -23.40 7.74 -9.74
N GLY A 241 -22.33 7.01 -10.06
CA GLY A 241 -21.51 7.25 -11.26
C GLY A 241 -20.68 8.54 -11.20
N ARG A 242 -20.44 9.09 -10.01
CA ARG A 242 -19.65 10.32 -9.81
C ARG A 242 -18.17 10.08 -9.53
N MET A 243 -17.77 8.81 -9.38
CA MET A 243 -16.37 8.44 -9.14
C MET A 243 -15.58 8.45 -10.46
N THR A 244 -14.39 9.02 -10.43
CA THR A 244 -13.49 9.08 -11.59
C THR A 244 -12.12 8.50 -11.23
N ASP A 245 -11.49 7.89 -12.20
CA ASP A 245 -10.12 7.39 -12.05
C ASP A 245 -9.11 8.49 -12.32
N TYR A 246 -7.96 8.38 -11.68
CA TYR A 246 -6.79 9.19 -11.95
C TYR A 246 -5.55 8.31 -11.99
N ILE A 247 -4.80 8.43 -13.07
CA ILE A 247 -3.48 7.79 -13.23
C ILE A 247 -2.47 8.92 -13.45
N PRO A 248 -1.42 9.04 -12.62
CA PRO A 248 -0.43 10.09 -12.79
C PRO A 248 0.27 9.94 -14.15
N THR A 249 0.48 11.08 -14.81
CA THR A 249 1.23 11.14 -16.06
C THR A 249 2.73 10.88 -15.80
N ASP A 250 3.50 10.62 -16.87
CA ASP A 250 4.94 10.46 -16.73
C ASP A 250 5.61 11.77 -16.27
N GLU A 251 5.06 12.93 -16.67
CA GLU A 251 5.49 14.24 -16.20
C GLU A 251 5.24 14.44 -14.71
N ASP A 252 4.09 13.97 -14.17
CA ASP A 252 3.80 14.02 -12.74
C ASP A 252 4.82 13.21 -11.95
N LEU A 253 5.11 12.00 -12.41
CA LEU A 253 6.10 11.12 -11.78
C LEU A 253 7.52 11.70 -11.90
N GLN A 254 7.88 12.23 -13.06
CA GLN A 254 9.21 12.83 -13.26
C GLN A 254 9.44 14.04 -12.35
N ARG A 255 8.40 14.86 -12.09
CA ARG A 255 8.50 15.95 -11.08
C ARG A 255 8.83 15.39 -9.69
N GLY A 256 8.18 14.29 -9.28
CA GLY A 256 8.51 13.61 -8.03
C GLY A 256 9.95 13.09 -8.00
N PHE A 257 10.39 12.43 -9.06
CA PHE A 257 11.75 11.87 -9.18
C PHE A 257 12.84 12.93 -9.19
N ASN A 258 12.59 14.11 -9.74
CA ASN A 258 13.55 15.21 -9.73
C ASN A 258 13.87 15.71 -8.29
N GLY A 259 12.99 15.43 -7.34
CA GLY A 259 13.15 15.77 -5.92
C GLY A 259 13.90 14.73 -5.09
N LEU A 260 14.29 13.60 -5.68
CA LEU A 260 14.98 12.52 -4.96
C LEU A 260 16.37 12.97 -4.48
N PRO A 261 16.78 12.58 -3.26
CA PRO A 261 18.08 12.90 -2.72
C PRO A 261 19.22 12.30 -3.55
N LYS A 262 20.23 13.09 -3.87
CA LYS A 262 21.46 12.60 -4.48
C LYS A 262 22.45 12.23 -3.37
N ILE A 263 22.83 10.97 -3.29
CA ILE A 263 23.74 10.47 -2.26
C ILE A 263 25.13 10.26 -2.86
N PRO A 264 26.17 11.00 -2.40
CA PRO A 264 27.51 10.84 -2.91
C PRO A 264 28.01 9.40 -2.76
N GLY A 265 28.58 8.84 -3.84
CA GLY A 265 29.16 7.50 -3.84
C GLY A 265 28.16 6.34 -4.02
N ILE A 266 26.88 6.60 -4.15
CA ILE A 266 25.88 5.59 -4.50
C ILE A 266 25.44 5.85 -5.96
N GLN A 267 25.68 4.88 -6.84
CA GLN A 267 25.10 4.91 -8.20
C GLN A 267 23.62 4.53 -8.12
N GLU A 268 22.80 5.27 -8.86
CA GLU A 268 21.35 5.02 -9.00
C GLU A 268 21.06 3.74 -9.79
#